data_31a9ef1753f467d6983a2b0d7f65efb9
#
_entry.id   31a9ef1753f467d6983a2b0d7f65efb9
#
_cell.length_a   1.000
_cell.length_b   1.000
_cell.length_c   1.000
_cell.angle_alpha   90.00
_cell.angle_beta   90.00
_cell.angle_gamma   90.00
#
_symmetry.space_group_name_H-M   'P 1'
#
loop_
_entity.id
_entity.type
_entity.pdbx_description
1 polymer ?
#
loop_
_entity_poly.entity_id
_entity_poly.type
_entity_poly.pdbx_seq_one_letter_code
_entity_poly.pdbx_strand_id
1 'polypeptide(L)'
;SAYTGGPDPLAPPVDLREALEQIGQDVMEGTSPRRALQELLRRGNKNLKGADRLAAEVNRRRRELLSRNNLDGTLQEIKKLLDEAVLAERKELARALDDDARFAEMQIESLSPSPAKAVQELSDYDWRSPEAKQKYDQIKDLLGREMLDQRFAGMKQALENATDEDRQAVNEMLNDLNELLEKHSRGEDTPADFSDFMAKHGQHFPENPGNVEELLDSLAKRAAAAQRFRNSLSPEQRAELDALAQQAFGSPQ
;
A
#
# COMPACT_ATOMS: atom_id res chain seq x y z
N SER A 1 18.51 -18.27 -11.36
CA SER A 1 19.32 -17.46 -10.43
C SER A 1 18.51 -17.18 -9.19
N ALA A 2 18.99 -17.67 -8.07
CA ALA A 2 18.35 -17.42 -6.82
C ALA A 2 18.36 -15.91 -6.55
N TYR A 3 17.20 -15.34 -6.43
CA TYR A 3 17.04 -13.96 -6.01
C TYR A 3 17.41 -13.87 -4.54
N THR A 4 18.59 -13.33 -4.29
CA THR A 4 19.12 -13.25 -2.93
C THR A 4 19.09 -11.80 -2.44
N GLY A 5 18.28 -11.53 -1.45
CA GLY A 5 18.50 -10.40 -0.56
C GLY A 5 17.98 -9.05 -0.96
N GLY A 6 16.94 -8.97 -1.78
CA GLY A 6 16.20 -7.73 -1.97
C GLY A 6 14.73 -7.88 -1.60
N PRO A 7 13.94 -6.80 -1.60
CA PRO A 7 12.50 -6.94 -1.50
C PRO A 7 12.02 -7.88 -2.60
N ASP A 8 11.02 -8.70 -2.29
CA ASP A 8 10.42 -9.62 -3.25
C ASP A 8 10.15 -8.86 -4.56
N PRO A 9 10.75 -9.27 -5.71
CA PRO A 9 10.54 -8.58 -6.98
C PRO A 9 9.09 -8.63 -7.44
N LEU A 10 8.31 -9.54 -6.85
CA LEU A 10 6.89 -9.69 -7.12
C LEU A 10 6.03 -8.80 -6.23
N ALA A 11 6.61 -8.24 -5.16
CA ALA A 11 5.93 -7.25 -4.35
C ALA A 11 5.77 -5.94 -5.13
N PRO A 12 4.67 -5.20 -4.95
CA PRO A 12 4.57 -3.85 -5.50
C PRO A 12 5.76 -3.02 -5.03
N PRO A 13 6.32 -2.14 -5.89
CA PRO A 13 7.40 -1.29 -5.45
C PRO A 13 6.90 -0.47 -4.25
N VAL A 14 7.50 -0.74 -3.10
CA VAL A 14 7.21 -0.04 -1.86
C VAL A 14 8.26 1.04 -1.72
N ASP A 15 7.84 2.29 -1.83
CA ASP A 15 8.66 3.39 -1.36
C ASP A 15 8.66 3.30 0.17
N LEU A 16 9.84 3.04 0.74
CA LEU A 16 10.03 2.93 2.18
C LEU A 16 9.50 4.16 2.93
N ARG A 17 9.69 5.33 2.33
CA ARG A 17 9.19 6.60 2.87
C ARG A 17 7.66 6.62 2.91
N GLU A 18 7.02 6.25 1.82
CA GLU A 18 5.55 6.19 1.73
C GLU A 18 5.00 5.18 2.74
N ALA A 19 5.62 4.00 2.85
CA ALA A 19 5.23 2.98 3.81
C ALA A 19 5.31 3.49 5.25
N LEU A 20 6.40 4.16 5.61
CA LEU A 20 6.61 4.71 6.95
C LEU A 20 5.66 5.87 7.25
N GLU A 21 5.40 6.73 6.29
CA GLU A 21 4.42 7.82 6.42
C GLU A 21 3.02 7.26 6.64
N GLN A 22 2.62 6.25 5.86
CA GLN A 22 1.31 5.62 5.99
C GLN A 22 1.14 4.95 7.36
N ILE A 23 2.14 4.19 7.80
CA ILE A 23 2.13 3.53 9.11
C ILE A 23 2.10 4.58 10.23
N GLY A 24 2.95 5.60 10.15
CA GLY A 24 3.00 6.67 11.15
C GLY A 24 1.69 7.45 11.22
N GLN A 25 1.09 7.74 10.08
CA GLN A 25 -0.17 8.45 9.98
C GLN A 25 -1.32 7.63 10.59
N ASP A 26 -1.40 6.34 10.27
CA ASP A 26 -2.42 5.44 10.82
C ASP A 26 -2.31 5.32 12.35
N VAL A 27 -1.10 5.32 12.89
CA VAL A 27 -0.86 5.29 14.34
C VAL A 27 -1.22 6.62 15.01
N MET A 28 -0.88 7.74 14.37
CA MET A 28 -1.11 9.08 14.93
C MET A 28 -2.56 9.56 14.77
N GLU A 29 -3.22 9.19 13.70
CA GLU A 29 -4.64 9.51 13.48
C GLU A 29 -5.57 8.66 14.33
N GLY A 30 -5.08 8.01 15.39
CA GLY A 30 -5.87 7.22 16.32
C GLY A 30 -7.29 7.73 16.50
N THR A 31 -8.12 7.58 15.46
CA THR A 31 -9.54 7.88 15.56
C THR A 31 -10.11 7.07 16.68
N SER A 32 -10.49 7.73 17.77
CA SER A 32 -11.04 7.00 18.91
C SER A 32 -12.28 6.22 18.43
N PRO A 33 -12.45 4.97 18.88
CA PRO A 33 -13.65 4.19 18.58
C PRO A 33 -14.94 4.96 18.87
N ARG A 34 -14.89 5.83 19.88
CA ARG A 34 -16.00 6.68 20.31
C ARG A 34 -16.40 7.70 19.24
N ARG A 35 -15.41 8.33 18.57
CA ARG A 35 -15.68 9.32 17.52
C ARG A 35 -16.28 8.69 16.28
N ALA A 36 -15.79 7.52 15.90
CA ALA A 36 -16.34 6.74 14.79
C ALA A 36 -17.79 6.32 15.08
N LEU A 37 -18.07 5.88 16.30
CA LEU A 37 -19.42 5.50 16.72
C LEU A 37 -20.37 6.69 16.71
N GLN A 38 -19.93 7.87 17.17
CA GLN A 38 -20.74 9.10 17.16
C GLN A 38 -21.07 9.53 15.72
N GLU A 39 -20.09 9.47 14.82
CA GLU A 39 -20.30 9.81 13.41
C GLU A 39 -21.26 8.82 12.73
N LEU A 40 -21.16 7.56 13.11
CA LEU A 40 -22.02 6.49 12.61
C LEU A 40 -23.46 6.66 13.06
N LEU A 41 -23.70 6.95 14.34
CA LEU A 41 -25.02 7.20 14.89
C LEU A 41 -25.67 8.42 14.25
N ARG A 42 -24.87 9.43 13.89
CA ARG A 42 -25.35 10.60 13.17
C ARG A 42 -25.79 10.28 11.74
N ARG A 43 -25.10 9.36 11.06
CA ARG A 43 -25.43 8.93 9.68
C ARG A 43 -26.51 7.88 9.65
N GLY A 44 -26.55 6.97 10.63
CA GLY A 44 -27.50 5.86 10.71
C GLY A 44 -28.94 6.25 11.03
N ASN A 45 -29.14 7.40 11.68
CA ASN A 45 -30.48 7.89 12.06
C ASN A 45 -31.31 8.41 10.88
N LYS A 46 -30.75 8.45 9.67
CA LYS A 46 -31.44 8.98 8.48
C LYS A 46 -32.07 7.92 7.59
N ASN A 47 -31.93 6.62 7.88
CA ASN A 47 -32.42 5.56 6.99
C ASN A 47 -32.77 4.27 7.73
N LEU A 48 -33.88 3.64 7.31
CA LEU A 48 -34.32 2.31 7.80
C LEU A 48 -33.33 1.16 7.51
N LYS A 49 -32.30 1.39 6.67
CA LYS A 49 -31.17 0.49 6.43
C LYS A 49 -30.04 0.69 7.45
N GLY A 50 -30.27 1.52 8.46
CA GLY A 50 -29.26 1.92 9.44
C GLY A 50 -28.69 0.78 10.27
N ALA A 51 -29.48 -0.26 10.57
CA ALA A 51 -29.02 -1.39 11.39
C ALA A 51 -27.97 -2.24 10.66
N ASP A 52 -28.18 -2.53 9.36
CA ASP A 52 -27.24 -3.30 8.55
C ASP A 52 -25.97 -2.50 8.27
N ARG A 53 -26.11 -1.20 8.03
CA ARG A 53 -24.95 -0.30 7.88
C ARG A 53 -24.19 -0.18 9.20
N LEU A 54 -24.87 -0.13 10.33
CA LEU A 54 -24.26 -0.07 11.64
C LEU A 54 -23.44 -1.34 11.92
N ALA A 55 -24.00 -2.52 11.64
CA ALA A 55 -23.31 -3.79 11.82
C ALA A 55 -22.07 -3.90 10.92
N ALA A 56 -22.21 -3.52 9.64
CA ALA A 56 -21.08 -3.50 8.71
C ALA A 56 -19.97 -2.55 9.15
N GLU A 57 -20.34 -1.37 9.65
CA GLU A 57 -19.41 -0.37 10.12
C GLU A 57 -18.73 -0.76 11.43
N VAL A 58 -19.45 -1.40 12.36
CA VAL A 58 -18.85 -1.95 13.58
C VAL A 58 -17.84 -3.05 13.24
N ASN A 59 -18.15 -3.92 12.29
CA ASN A 59 -17.23 -4.95 11.83
C ASN A 59 -16.01 -4.35 11.13
N ARG A 60 -16.19 -3.33 10.31
CA ARG A 60 -15.10 -2.58 9.69
C ARG A 60 -14.19 -1.98 10.77
N ARG A 61 -14.77 -1.34 11.77
CA ARG A 61 -14.02 -0.71 12.86
C ARG A 61 -13.27 -1.72 13.70
N ARG A 62 -13.88 -2.87 13.96
CA ARG A 62 -13.22 -3.98 14.65
C ARG A 62 -11.98 -4.45 13.88
N ARG A 63 -12.10 -4.59 12.56
CA ARG A 63 -10.99 -4.95 11.68
C ARG A 63 -9.89 -3.89 11.69
N GLU A 64 -10.24 -2.61 11.67
CA GLU A 64 -9.29 -1.50 11.77
C GLU A 64 -8.53 -1.52 13.10
N LEU A 65 -9.22 -1.78 14.21
CA LEU A 65 -8.59 -1.88 15.54
C LEU A 65 -7.64 -3.07 15.61
N LEU A 66 -8.02 -4.22 15.05
CA LEU A 66 -7.13 -5.39 14.99
C LEU A 66 -5.90 -5.11 14.12
N SER A 67 -6.11 -4.45 12.98
CA SER A 67 -5.02 -4.02 12.10
C SER A 67 -4.08 -3.04 12.80
N ARG A 68 -4.62 -2.11 13.57
CA ARG A 68 -3.84 -1.13 14.34
C ARG A 68 -3.02 -1.81 15.44
N ASN A 69 -3.58 -2.78 16.15
CA ASN A 69 -2.85 -3.55 17.16
C ASN A 69 -1.68 -4.32 16.52
N ASN A 70 -1.88 -4.89 15.33
CA ASN A 70 -0.81 -5.52 14.57
C ASN A 70 0.26 -4.51 14.13
N LEU A 71 -0.18 -3.32 13.76
CA LEU A 71 0.71 -2.22 13.38
C LEU A 71 1.58 -1.76 14.55
N ASP A 72 1.01 -1.60 15.75
CA ASP A 72 1.74 -1.25 16.96
C ASP A 72 2.79 -2.32 17.29
N GLY A 73 2.43 -3.60 17.16
CA GLY A 73 3.35 -4.71 17.35
C GLY A 73 4.50 -4.68 16.33
N THR A 74 4.20 -4.37 15.08
CA THR A 74 5.19 -4.21 14.02
C THR A 74 6.14 -3.05 14.31
N LEU A 75 5.63 -1.91 14.76
CA LEU A 75 6.46 -0.75 15.13
C LEU A 75 7.37 -1.05 16.30
N GLN A 76 6.91 -1.79 17.30
CA GLN A 76 7.73 -2.21 18.43
C GLN A 76 8.85 -3.16 17.98
N GLU A 77 8.56 -4.10 17.09
CA GLU A 77 9.56 -5.00 16.53
C GLU A 77 10.59 -4.24 15.70
N ILE A 78 10.16 -3.26 14.91
CA ILE A 78 11.06 -2.38 14.15
C ILE A 78 11.98 -1.62 15.09
N LYS A 79 11.46 -1.08 16.19
CA LYS A 79 12.26 -0.38 17.19
C LYS A 79 13.33 -1.28 17.80
N LYS A 80 12.94 -2.49 18.16
CA LYS A 80 13.86 -3.49 18.71
C LYS A 80 14.98 -3.82 17.73
N LEU A 81 14.62 -4.12 16.48
CA LEU A 81 15.60 -4.43 15.43
C LEU A 81 16.52 -3.24 15.14
N LEU A 82 15.96 -2.03 15.15
CA LEU A 82 16.72 -0.81 14.94
C LEU A 82 17.75 -0.60 16.07
N ASP A 83 17.35 -0.77 17.33
CA ASP A 83 18.23 -0.65 18.47
C ASP A 83 19.36 -1.70 18.40
N GLU A 84 19.05 -2.92 18.00
CA GLU A 84 20.03 -3.99 17.80
C GLU A 84 20.99 -3.66 16.65
N ALA A 85 20.48 -3.15 15.54
CA ALA A 85 21.30 -2.75 14.39
C ALA A 85 22.27 -1.61 14.76
N VAL A 86 21.75 -0.58 15.40
CA VAL A 86 22.55 0.57 15.84
C VAL A 86 23.62 0.14 16.83
N LEU A 87 23.29 -0.72 17.78
CA LEU A 87 24.27 -1.24 18.75
C LEU A 87 25.39 -2.01 18.06
N ALA A 88 25.06 -2.92 17.14
CA ALA A 88 26.04 -3.70 16.38
C ALA A 88 26.93 -2.79 15.54
N GLU A 89 26.35 -1.78 14.87
CA GLU A 89 27.11 -0.81 14.07
C GLU A 89 28.04 0.03 14.93
N ARG A 90 27.59 0.50 16.08
CA ARG A 90 28.43 1.27 17.00
C ARG A 90 29.64 0.49 17.47
N LYS A 91 29.45 -0.81 17.75
CA LYS A 91 30.56 -1.69 18.13
C LYS A 91 31.60 -1.82 17.02
N GLU A 92 31.13 -1.96 15.79
CA GLU A 92 32.02 -2.06 14.62
C GLU A 92 32.75 -0.74 14.37
N LEU A 93 32.05 0.38 14.44
CA LEU A 93 32.63 1.71 14.25
C LEU A 93 33.66 2.06 15.33
N ALA A 94 33.43 1.63 16.57
CA ALA A 94 34.36 1.89 17.67
C ALA A 94 35.72 1.23 17.46
N ARG A 95 35.77 0.13 16.71
CA ARG A 95 37.02 -0.58 16.39
C ARG A 95 37.72 -0.05 15.16
N ALA A 96 37.01 0.68 14.30
CA ALA A 96 37.53 1.20 13.07
C ALA A 96 38.40 2.43 13.34
N LEU A 97 39.51 2.57 12.59
CA LEU A 97 40.48 3.64 12.78
C LEU A 97 40.40 4.75 11.73
N ASP A 98 39.57 4.58 10.72
CA ASP A 98 39.45 5.54 9.62
C ASP A 98 38.54 6.73 9.96
N ASP A 99 38.74 7.83 9.26
CA ASP A 99 37.97 9.06 9.45
C ASP A 99 36.48 8.88 9.05
N ASP A 100 36.21 8.05 8.04
CA ASP A 100 34.84 7.74 7.61
C ASP A 100 34.04 7.07 8.72
N ALA A 101 34.71 6.25 9.55
CA ALA A 101 34.07 5.67 10.72
C ALA A 101 33.65 6.72 11.74
N ARG A 102 34.48 7.74 11.96
CA ARG A 102 34.14 8.85 12.88
C ARG A 102 32.95 9.65 12.36
N PHE A 103 32.90 9.88 11.06
CA PHE A 103 31.78 10.55 10.42
C PHE A 103 30.49 9.72 10.54
N ALA A 104 30.58 8.42 10.32
CA ALA A 104 29.46 7.51 10.47
C ALA A 104 28.94 7.46 11.93
N GLU A 105 29.83 7.51 12.93
CA GLU A 105 29.42 7.62 14.33
C GLU A 105 28.60 8.86 14.61
N MET A 106 28.97 9.99 14.03
CA MET A 106 28.20 11.24 14.14
C MET A 106 26.82 11.10 13.52
N GLN A 107 26.74 10.45 12.36
CA GLN A 107 25.48 10.19 11.69
C GLN A 107 24.55 9.31 12.54
N ILE A 108 25.08 8.25 13.13
CA ILE A 108 24.33 7.35 14.03
C ILE A 108 23.86 8.10 15.28
N GLU A 109 24.69 8.94 15.87
CA GLU A 109 24.34 9.73 17.05
C GLU A 109 23.26 10.76 16.77
N SER A 110 23.17 11.25 15.53
CA SER A 110 22.20 12.26 15.11
C SER A 110 20.86 11.70 14.67
N LEU A 111 20.65 10.37 14.74
CA LEU A 111 19.41 9.74 14.37
C LEU A 111 18.23 10.25 15.21
N SER A 112 17.09 10.41 14.56
CA SER A 112 15.85 10.79 15.24
C SER A 112 15.48 9.79 16.33
N PRO A 113 14.94 10.23 17.48
CA PRO A 113 14.39 9.33 18.48
C PRO A 113 13.14 8.57 17.99
N SER A 114 12.48 9.04 16.94
CA SER A 114 11.40 8.32 16.29
C SER A 114 11.94 7.16 15.46
N PRO A 115 11.55 5.90 15.76
CA PRO A 115 12.05 4.75 15.00
C PRO A 115 11.74 4.83 13.51
N ALA A 116 10.55 5.26 13.14
CA ALA A 116 10.14 5.38 11.74
C ALA A 116 11.04 6.37 10.98
N LYS A 117 11.31 7.52 11.59
CA LYS A 117 12.16 8.54 10.99
C LYS A 117 13.62 8.10 10.92
N ALA A 118 14.11 7.42 11.96
CA ALA A 118 15.47 6.89 11.99
C ALA A 118 15.69 5.84 10.90
N VAL A 119 14.75 4.94 10.67
CA VAL A 119 14.82 3.95 9.59
C VAL A 119 14.92 4.66 8.23
N GLN A 120 14.16 5.72 8.04
CA GLN A 120 14.18 6.52 6.81
C GLN A 120 15.52 7.22 6.62
N GLU A 121 16.07 7.80 7.68
CA GLU A 121 17.38 8.45 7.66
C GLU A 121 18.52 7.49 7.33
N LEU A 122 18.35 6.20 7.64
CA LEU A 122 19.33 5.14 7.38
C LEU A 122 19.17 4.49 6.00
N SER A 123 18.24 4.93 5.18
CA SER A 123 17.97 4.31 3.87
C SER A 123 19.17 4.25 2.95
N ASP A 124 20.06 5.26 3.01
CA ASP A 124 21.28 5.36 2.21
C ASP A 124 22.55 5.05 3.02
N TYR A 125 22.37 4.60 4.27
CA TYR A 125 23.51 4.32 5.13
C TYR A 125 24.23 3.05 4.68
N ASP A 126 25.57 3.12 4.62
CA ASP A 126 26.43 1.99 4.27
C ASP A 126 26.85 1.25 5.55
N TRP A 127 26.17 0.16 5.83
CA TRP A 127 26.41 -0.63 7.05
C TRP A 127 27.75 -1.34 7.00
N ARG A 128 28.57 -1.14 8.02
CA ARG A 128 29.86 -1.84 8.17
C ARG A 128 29.71 -3.17 8.88
N SER A 129 28.80 -3.28 9.84
CA SER A 129 28.49 -4.51 10.54
C SER A 129 27.55 -5.37 9.71
N PRO A 130 27.94 -6.61 9.34
CA PRO A 130 27.02 -7.53 8.66
C PRO A 130 25.78 -7.86 9.50
N GLU A 131 25.94 -7.94 10.82
CA GLU A 131 24.82 -8.15 11.75
C GLU A 131 23.84 -6.98 11.70
N ALA A 132 24.36 -5.74 11.75
CA ALA A 132 23.54 -4.55 11.66
C ALA A 132 22.77 -4.48 10.34
N LYS A 133 23.43 -4.77 9.23
CA LYS A 133 22.81 -4.82 7.91
C LYS A 133 21.68 -5.85 7.85
N GLN A 134 21.91 -7.04 8.40
CA GLN A 134 20.90 -8.09 8.45
C GLN A 134 19.67 -7.65 9.25
N LYS A 135 19.87 -7.00 10.39
CA LYS A 135 18.76 -6.44 11.19
C LYS A 135 17.98 -5.37 10.41
N TYR A 136 18.68 -4.51 9.71
CA TYR A 136 18.05 -3.48 8.88
C TYR A 136 17.27 -4.10 7.73
N ASP A 137 17.79 -5.13 7.08
CA ASP A 137 17.08 -5.87 6.03
C ASP A 137 15.80 -6.53 6.58
N GLN A 138 15.84 -7.06 7.80
CA GLN A 138 14.66 -7.57 8.48
C GLN A 138 13.61 -6.50 8.72
N ILE A 139 14.02 -5.27 9.04
CA ILE A 139 13.11 -4.13 9.16
C ILE A 139 12.40 -3.87 7.83
N LYS A 140 13.15 -3.84 6.73
CA LYS A 140 12.57 -3.64 5.39
C LYS A 140 11.57 -4.74 5.02
N ASP A 141 11.86 -5.98 5.36
CA ASP A 141 10.97 -7.11 5.12
C ASP A 141 9.67 -6.99 5.92
N LEU A 142 9.75 -6.57 7.18
CA LEU A 142 8.57 -6.32 8.01
C LEU A 142 7.68 -5.22 7.43
N LEU A 143 8.28 -4.13 6.98
CA LEU A 143 7.56 -3.03 6.35
C LEU A 143 6.89 -3.48 5.06
N GLY A 144 7.59 -4.26 4.23
CA GLY A 144 7.05 -4.80 2.99
C GLY A 144 5.83 -5.69 3.23
N ARG A 145 5.92 -6.59 4.21
CA ARG A 145 4.79 -7.47 4.59
C ARG A 145 3.60 -6.68 5.11
N GLU A 146 3.85 -5.68 5.96
CA GLU A 146 2.79 -4.83 6.50
C GLU A 146 2.06 -4.09 5.37
N MET A 147 2.78 -3.57 4.40
CA MET A 147 2.19 -2.91 3.22
C MET A 147 1.34 -3.87 2.40
N LEU A 148 1.80 -5.11 2.20
CA LEU A 148 1.02 -6.12 1.48
C LEU A 148 -0.26 -6.47 2.23
N ASP A 149 -0.18 -6.65 3.53
CA ASP A 149 -1.34 -6.97 4.37
C ASP A 149 -2.36 -5.83 4.37
N GLN A 150 -1.89 -4.59 4.43
CA GLN A 150 -2.77 -3.43 4.35
C GLN A 150 -3.45 -3.30 2.98
N ARG A 151 -2.73 -3.54 1.90
CA ARG A 151 -3.30 -3.54 0.54
C ARG A 151 -4.34 -4.63 0.38
N PHE A 152 -4.03 -5.84 0.86
CA PHE A 152 -4.98 -6.95 0.83
C PHE A 152 -6.27 -6.61 1.60
N ALA A 153 -6.13 -6.11 2.82
CA ALA A 153 -7.26 -5.72 3.65
C ALA A 153 -8.09 -4.59 3.00
N GLY A 154 -7.42 -3.61 2.40
CA GLY A 154 -8.08 -2.51 1.70
C GLY A 154 -8.86 -2.98 0.48
N MET A 155 -8.27 -3.86 -0.34
CA MET A 155 -8.96 -4.44 -1.52
C MET A 155 -10.14 -5.31 -1.10
N LYS A 156 -9.96 -6.14 -0.08
CA LYS A 156 -11.03 -6.97 0.47
C LYS A 156 -12.21 -6.10 0.92
N GLN A 157 -11.94 -5.05 1.67
CA GLN A 157 -12.96 -4.13 2.15
C GLN A 157 -13.68 -3.42 0.99
N ALA A 158 -12.94 -2.95 0.00
CA ALA A 158 -13.52 -2.31 -1.18
C ALA A 158 -14.46 -3.24 -1.94
N LEU A 159 -14.07 -4.50 -2.11
CA LEU A 159 -14.90 -5.50 -2.79
C LEU A 159 -16.15 -5.87 -1.97
N GLU A 160 -16.02 -6.01 -0.65
CA GLU A 160 -17.14 -6.29 0.24
C GLU A 160 -18.16 -5.15 0.25
N ASN A 161 -17.71 -3.92 0.10
CA ASN A 161 -18.55 -2.71 0.15
C ASN A 161 -19.00 -2.23 -1.23
N ALA A 162 -18.69 -2.96 -2.31
CA ALA A 162 -19.06 -2.58 -3.66
C ALA A 162 -20.59 -2.52 -3.79
N THR A 163 -21.10 -1.40 -4.28
CA THR A 163 -22.52 -1.17 -4.52
C THR A 163 -22.88 -1.44 -5.98
N ASP A 164 -24.19 -1.53 -6.27
CA ASP A 164 -24.65 -1.65 -7.65
C ASP A 164 -24.25 -0.43 -8.50
N GLU A 165 -24.23 0.75 -7.89
CA GLU A 165 -23.76 1.98 -8.55
C GLU A 165 -22.28 1.88 -8.90
N ASP A 166 -21.46 1.34 -8.00
CA ASP A 166 -20.04 1.12 -8.26
C ASP A 166 -19.82 0.14 -9.42
N ARG A 167 -20.60 -0.94 -9.45
CA ARG A 167 -20.56 -1.94 -10.54
C ARG A 167 -20.93 -1.31 -11.88
N GLN A 168 -22.00 -0.52 -11.91
CA GLN A 168 -22.41 0.19 -13.12
C GLN A 168 -21.35 1.16 -13.60
N ALA A 169 -20.74 1.92 -12.69
CA ALA A 169 -19.69 2.87 -13.03
C ALA A 169 -18.46 2.17 -13.62
N VAL A 170 -18.04 1.05 -13.03
CA VAL A 170 -16.93 0.24 -13.55
C VAL A 170 -17.24 -0.35 -14.92
N ASN A 171 -18.43 -0.92 -15.08
CA ASN A 171 -18.86 -1.51 -16.35
C ASN A 171 -18.96 -0.45 -17.46
N GLU A 172 -19.47 0.72 -17.15
CA GLU A 172 -19.53 1.84 -18.09
C GLU A 172 -18.14 2.30 -18.51
N MET A 173 -17.23 2.43 -17.54
CA MET A 173 -15.84 2.79 -17.82
C MET A 173 -15.15 1.75 -18.70
N LEU A 174 -15.33 0.46 -18.42
CA LEU A 174 -14.74 -0.63 -19.21
C LEU A 174 -15.31 -0.67 -20.63
N ASN A 175 -16.61 -0.46 -20.79
CA ASN A 175 -17.23 -0.40 -22.11
C ASN A 175 -16.72 0.78 -22.94
N ASP A 176 -16.64 1.96 -22.34
CA ASP A 176 -16.12 3.16 -23.00
C ASP A 176 -14.62 3.02 -23.31
N LEU A 177 -13.86 2.39 -22.41
CA LEU A 177 -12.45 2.13 -22.65
C LEU A 177 -12.25 1.16 -23.83
N ASN A 178 -13.01 0.06 -23.87
CA ASN A 178 -12.94 -0.89 -24.97
C ASN A 178 -13.28 -0.24 -26.32
N GLU A 179 -14.29 0.62 -26.34
CA GLU A 179 -14.68 1.35 -27.54
C GLU A 179 -13.56 2.29 -28.00
N LEU A 180 -12.96 3.04 -27.07
CA LEU A 180 -11.84 3.92 -27.39
C LEU A 180 -10.64 3.14 -27.93
N LEU A 181 -10.28 2.02 -27.27
CA LEU A 181 -9.14 1.21 -27.68
C LEU A 181 -9.36 0.50 -29.03
N GLU A 182 -10.58 0.07 -29.32
CA GLU A 182 -10.93 -0.48 -30.62
C GLU A 182 -10.78 0.55 -31.74
N LYS A 183 -11.30 1.77 -31.54
CA LYS A 183 -11.11 2.87 -32.49
C LYS A 183 -9.63 3.16 -32.70
N HIS A 184 -8.86 3.21 -31.61
CA HIS A 184 -7.42 3.47 -31.68
C HIS A 184 -6.69 2.37 -32.47
N SER A 185 -7.04 1.11 -32.26
CA SER A 185 -6.43 -0.02 -32.98
C SER A 185 -6.69 0.03 -34.49
N ARG A 186 -7.81 0.64 -34.92
CA ARG A 186 -8.18 0.84 -36.31
C ARG A 186 -7.68 2.16 -36.90
N GLY A 187 -7.04 2.99 -36.08
CA GLY A 187 -6.58 4.31 -36.49
C GLY A 187 -7.70 5.32 -36.71
N GLU A 188 -8.88 5.06 -36.15
CA GLU A 188 -10.10 5.87 -36.35
C GLU A 188 -10.38 6.84 -35.19
N ASP A 189 -9.60 6.76 -34.11
CA ASP A 189 -9.78 7.62 -32.95
C ASP A 189 -9.33 9.06 -33.22
N THR A 190 -10.05 9.99 -32.62
CA THR A 190 -9.73 11.41 -32.66
C THR A 190 -9.30 11.90 -31.29
N PRO A 191 -8.60 13.07 -31.19
CA PRO A 191 -8.32 13.68 -29.89
C PRO A 191 -9.59 13.95 -29.07
N ALA A 192 -10.71 14.20 -29.73
CA ALA A 192 -11.99 14.39 -29.07
C ALA A 192 -12.48 13.12 -28.37
N ASP A 193 -12.28 11.95 -28.99
CA ASP A 193 -12.65 10.66 -28.38
C ASP A 193 -11.91 10.44 -27.06
N PHE A 194 -10.62 10.74 -27.03
CA PHE A 194 -9.83 10.67 -25.81
C PHE A 194 -10.28 11.69 -24.76
N SER A 195 -10.50 12.94 -25.18
CA SER A 195 -10.96 14.01 -24.28
C SER A 195 -12.31 13.68 -23.65
N ASP A 196 -13.25 13.14 -24.44
CA ASP A 196 -14.56 12.73 -23.95
C ASP A 196 -14.45 11.60 -22.92
N PHE A 197 -13.58 10.62 -23.20
CA PHE A 197 -13.32 9.54 -22.25
C PHE A 197 -12.75 10.08 -20.93
N MET A 198 -11.76 10.95 -20.99
CA MET A 198 -11.14 11.52 -19.79
C MET A 198 -12.08 12.45 -19.03
N ALA A 199 -12.95 13.18 -19.72
CA ALA A 199 -13.96 14.02 -19.06
C ALA A 199 -14.92 13.16 -18.21
N LYS A 200 -15.24 11.97 -18.70
CA LYS A 200 -16.18 11.06 -18.04
C LYS A 200 -15.51 10.17 -16.98
N HIS A 201 -14.30 9.70 -17.24
CA HIS A 201 -13.62 8.66 -16.42
C HIS A 201 -12.25 9.07 -15.90
N GLY A 202 -11.81 10.31 -16.09
CA GLY A 202 -10.48 10.78 -15.71
C GLY A 202 -10.17 10.64 -14.22
N GLN A 203 -11.18 10.62 -13.37
CA GLN A 203 -11.04 10.41 -11.94
C GLN A 203 -10.41 9.05 -11.58
N HIS A 204 -10.54 8.05 -12.46
CA HIS A 204 -9.94 6.73 -12.28
C HIS A 204 -8.49 6.67 -12.75
N PHE A 205 -7.97 7.75 -13.32
CA PHE A 205 -6.63 7.83 -13.89
C PHE A 205 -5.86 9.01 -13.29
N PRO A 206 -5.42 8.91 -12.02
CA PRO A 206 -4.70 9.99 -11.34
C PRO A 206 -3.36 10.31 -11.98
N GLU A 207 -2.81 9.43 -12.82
CA GLU A 207 -1.60 9.66 -13.60
C GLU A 207 -1.78 10.74 -14.67
N ASN A 208 -3.03 11.10 -14.95
CA ASN A 208 -3.42 12.14 -15.90
C ASN A 208 -2.78 11.97 -17.29
N PRO A 209 -3.05 10.84 -17.98
CA PRO A 209 -2.50 10.62 -19.31
C PRO A 209 -2.96 11.71 -20.29
N GLY A 210 -2.05 12.14 -21.17
CA GLY A 210 -2.33 13.21 -22.11
C GLY A 210 -2.86 12.73 -23.47
N ASN A 211 -2.75 11.44 -23.76
CA ASN A 211 -3.21 10.82 -25.01
C ASN A 211 -3.44 9.31 -24.80
N VAL A 212 -3.90 8.62 -25.85
CA VAL A 212 -4.20 7.18 -25.78
C VAL A 212 -2.95 6.34 -25.52
N GLU A 213 -1.82 6.71 -26.08
CA GLU A 213 -0.55 6.00 -25.87
C GLU A 213 -0.12 6.07 -24.40
N GLU A 214 -0.23 7.23 -23.78
CA GLU A 214 0.05 7.39 -22.35
C GLU A 214 -0.96 6.63 -21.48
N LEU A 215 -2.23 6.59 -21.90
CA LEU A 215 -3.26 5.81 -21.24
C LEU A 215 -2.95 4.31 -21.28
N LEU A 216 -2.54 3.79 -22.45
CA LEU A 216 -2.12 2.40 -22.61
C LEU A 216 -0.91 2.07 -21.74
N ASP A 217 0.07 2.95 -21.68
CA ASP A 217 1.25 2.79 -20.81
C ASP A 217 0.85 2.73 -19.34
N SER A 218 -0.04 3.61 -18.92
CA SER A 218 -0.59 3.62 -17.57
C SER A 218 -1.32 2.31 -17.24
N LEU A 219 -2.15 1.82 -18.15
CA LEU A 219 -2.87 0.56 -17.99
C LEU A 219 -1.92 -0.64 -17.92
N ALA A 220 -0.88 -0.66 -18.75
CA ALA A 220 0.13 -1.71 -18.72
C ALA A 220 0.89 -1.73 -17.39
N LYS A 221 1.25 -0.59 -16.87
CA LYS A 221 1.90 -0.46 -15.55
C LYS A 221 0.99 -0.93 -14.42
N ARG A 222 -0.29 -0.60 -14.47
CA ARG A 222 -1.29 -1.06 -13.49
C ARG A 222 -1.47 -2.57 -13.56
N ALA A 223 -1.56 -3.13 -14.76
CA ALA A 223 -1.68 -4.58 -14.94
C ALA A 223 -0.46 -5.31 -14.38
N ALA A 224 0.74 -4.79 -14.65
CA ALA A 224 1.97 -5.36 -14.10
C ALA A 224 2.02 -5.26 -12.57
N ALA A 225 1.62 -4.13 -12.01
CA ALA A 225 1.56 -3.93 -10.57
C ALA A 225 0.52 -4.84 -9.92
N ALA A 226 -0.65 -4.99 -10.53
CA ALA A 226 -1.70 -5.90 -10.06
C ALA A 226 -1.24 -7.35 -10.08
N GLN A 227 -0.53 -7.76 -11.12
CA GLN A 227 0.02 -9.11 -11.23
C GLN A 227 1.09 -9.37 -10.16
N ARG A 228 1.99 -8.42 -9.93
CA ARG A 228 2.99 -8.53 -8.85
C ARG A 228 2.34 -8.63 -7.48
N PHE A 229 1.33 -7.80 -7.22
CA PHE A 229 0.56 -7.85 -5.98
C PHE A 229 -0.10 -9.22 -5.79
N ARG A 230 -0.79 -9.70 -6.83
CA ARG A 230 -1.45 -11.02 -6.81
C ARG A 230 -0.44 -12.14 -6.53
N ASN A 231 0.71 -12.10 -7.18
CA ASN A 231 1.76 -13.11 -6.99
C ASN A 231 2.38 -13.07 -5.59
N SER A 232 2.32 -11.93 -4.91
CA SER A 232 2.81 -11.76 -3.54
C SER A 232 1.86 -12.30 -2.49
N LEU A 233 0.61 -12.57 -2.85
CA LEU A 233 -0.40 -13.11 -1.94
C LEU A 233 -0.26 -14.63 -1.79
N SER A 234 -0.72 -15.15 -0.66
CA SER A 234 -0.87 -16.60 -0.48
C SER A 234 -1.98 -17.14 -1.41
N PRO A 235 -1.97 -18.45 -1.73
CA PRO A 235 -3.07 -19.04 -2.51
C PRO A 235 -4.44 -18.82 -1.89
N GLU A 236 -4.54 -18.83 -0.57
CA GLU A 236 -5.78 -18.59 0.18
C GLU A 236 -6.25 -17.15 0.01
N GLN A 237 -5.34 -16.19 0.10
CA GLN A 237 -5.65 -14.77 -0.09
C GLN A 237 -6.09 -14.50 -1.53
N ARG A 238 -5.42 -15.08 -2.51
CA ARG A 238 -5.82 -14.97 -3.93
C ARG A 238 -7.22 -15.51 -4.17
N ALA A 239 -7.50 -16.69 -3.63
CA ALA A 239 -8.83 -17.31 -3.76
C ALA A 239 -9.91 -16.46 -3.12
N GLU A 240 -9.63 -15.86 -1.97
CA GLU A 240 -10.57 -14.98 -1.27
C GLU A 240 -10.87 -13.72 -2.09
N LEU A 241 -9.84 -13.07 -2.65
CA LEU A 241 -10.04 -11.89 -3.50
C LEU A 241 -10.77 -12.23 -4.80
N ASP A 242 -10.43 -13.36 -5.44
CA ASP A 242 -11.11 -13.81 -6.66
C ASP A 242 -12.59 -14.08 -6.40
N ALA A 243 -12.92 -14.73 -5.30
CA ALA A 243 -14.32 -14.99 -4.92
C ALA A 243 -15.08 -13.68 -4.66
N LEU A 244 -14.46 -12.74 -3.95
CA LEU A 244 -15.07 -11.43 -3.68
C LEU A 244 -15.23 -10.60 -4.95
N ALA A 245 -14.25 -10.61 -5.85
CA ALA A 245 -14.33 -9.93 -7.13
C ALA A 245 -15.43 -10.50 -8.01
N GLN A 246 -15.57 -11.82 -8.05
CA GLN A 246 -16.65 -12.49 -8.78
C GLN A 246 -18.02 -12.13 -8.20
N GLN A 247 -18.15 -12.10 -6.89
CA GLN A 247 -19.39 -11.71 -6.20
C GLN A 247 -19.72 -10.23 -6.46
N ALA A 248 -18.72 -9.36 -6.47
CA ALA A 248 -18.91 -7.92 -6.65
C ALA A 248 -19.20 -7.54 -8.11
N PHE A 249 -18.50 -8.12 -9.09
CA PHE A 249 -18.53 -7.71 -10.49
C PHE A 249 -18.99 -8.80 -11.47
N GLY A 250 -19.25 -10.00 -10.99
CA GLY A 250 -19.59 -11.14 -11.81
C GLY A 250 -18.38 -11.80 -12.46
N SER A 251 -18.62 -12.88 -13.22
CA SER A 251 -17.56 -13.59 -13.91
C SER A 251 -16.99 -12.72 -15.03
N PRO A 252 -15.67 -12.63 -15.16
CA PRO A 252 -15.07 -12.00 -16.34
C PRO A 252 -15.47 -12.80 -17.57
N GLN A 253 -16.09 -12.12 -18.56
CA GLN A 253 -16.34 -12.66 -19.90
C GLN A 253 -15.18 -12.32 -20.81
#